data_b714a5a5b0a8cf5e77f30670d21289bb
#
_entry.id   b714a5a5b0a8cf5e77f30670d21289bb
#
_cell.length_a   1.000
_cell.length_b   1.000
_cell.length_c   1.000
_cell.angle_alpha   90.00
_cell.angle_beta   90.00
_cell.angle_gamma   90.00
#
_symmetry.space_group_name_H-M   'P 1'
#
loop_
_entity.id
_entity.type
_entity.pdbx_description
1 polymer ?
#
loop_
_entity_poly.entity_id
_entity_poly.type
_entity_poly.pdbx_seq_one_letter_code
_entity_poly.pdbx_strand_id
1 'polypeptide(L)'
;MSEGAPRQFRPGDVANGHVLTNEGRWVPLAQAPGGPGVPTPGGLGAPFAPTPAGKAKKPFWKRWWFIALAALVVIIILTNLGGNGDKEPAAQDPAPAATETAPETQAPPQEEPAAEPAEEPAANPFVEQYGTFEPVSLSGTGDMVIPVPALAGIVGATHSGSANFSISGLDANNQSTGELLVNAIGAYSGTTAFGLSAFTDTVNLQLSADGAWTLTIAPIAAAPPLALPAAYTGDGVFLYDGAASMWAMTHAGSSNFAVVEYGGMFPNLMVNEIGVYSGTVPAQAGPSVIKVSADGAWSITPQ
;
A
#
# COMPACT_ATOMS: atom_id res chain seq x y z
N MET A 1 20.00 -1.36 20.80
CA MET A 1 18.93 -2.19 20.22
C MET A 1 19.39 -2.54 18.84
N SER A 2 19.53 -3.83 18.51
CA SER A 2 20.15 -4.27 17.24
C SER A 2 19.08 -4.19 16.16
N GLU A 3 19.22 -3.26 15.22
CA GLU A 3 18.44 -3.22 13.99
C GLU A 3 18.71 -4.51 13.21
N GLY A 4 17.63 -5.30 13.01
CA GLY A 4 17.70 -6.50 12.19
C GLY A 4 17.83 -6.09 10.73
N ALA A 5 18.95 -6.44 10.10
CA ALA A 5 19.15 -6.28 8.67
C ALA A 5 18.01 -6.94 7.86
N PRO A 6 17.58 -6.36 6.73
CA PRO A 6 16.54 -6.93 5.88
C PRO A 6 16.91 -8.35 5.45
N ARG A 7 15.92 -9.27 5.50
CA ARG A 7 16.12 -10.67 5.06
C ARG A 7 16.27 -10.68 3.55
N GLN A 8 17.48 -10.96 3.09
CA GLN A 8 17.73 -11.28 1.69
C GLN A 8 17.58 -12.79 1.49
N PHE A 9 16.65 -13.21 0.64
CA PHE A 9 16.51 -14.60 0.23
C PHE A 9 17.48 -14.91 -0.91
N ARG A 10 18.15 -16.08 -0.84
CA ARG A 10 19.07 -16.56 -1.86
C ARG A 10 18.55 -17.85 -2.46
N PRO A 11 18.91 -18.18 -3.70
CA PRO A 11 18.63 -19.50 -4.26
C PRO A 11 19.06 -20.61 -3.30
N GLY A 12 18.13 -21.53 -3.00
CA GLY A 12 18.32 -22.59 -2.01
C GLY A 12 17.73 -22.30 -0.64
N ASP A 13 17.33 -21.06 -0.33
CA ASP A 13 16.66 -20.75 0.93
C ASP A 13 15.30 -21.46 0.99
N VAL A 14 14.97 -21.96 2.19
CA VAL A 14 13.74 -22.69 2.46
C VAL A 14 12.90 -21.86 3.42
N ALA A 15 11.64 -21.54 3.02
CA ALA A 15 10.67 -20.89 3.88
C ALA A 15 9.29 -21.52 3.66
N ASN A 16 8.57 -21.78 4.74
CA ASN A 16 7.21 -22.31 4.74
C ASN A 16 6.98 -23.54 3.80
N GLY A 17 7.93 -24.47 3.77
CA GLY A 17 7.81 -25.67 2.95
C GLY A 17 8.09 -25.48 1.46
N HIS A 18 8.59 -24.29 1.07
CA HIS A 18 9.03 -23.97 -0.29
C HIS A 18 10.52 -23.68 -0.31
N VAL A 19 11.18 -23.89 -1.46
CA VAL A 19 12.58 -23.52 -1.71
C VAL A 19 12.64 -22.51 -2.85
N LEU A 20 13.50 -21.49 -2.70
CA LEU A 20 13.76 -20.51 -3.74
C LEU A 20 14.72 -21.11 -4.78
N THR A 21 14.29 -21.21 -6.04
CA THR A 21 15.11 -21.70 -7.13
C THR A 21 16.12 -20.66 -7.62
N ASN A 22 17.12 -21.08 -8.41
CA ASN A 22 18.08 -20.16 -9.06
C ASN A 22 17.43 -19.17 -10.04
N GLU A 23 16.18 -19.44 -10.43
CA GLU A 23 15.38 -18.59 -11.31
C GLU A 23 14.52 -17.57 -10.52
N GLY A 24 14.72 -17.48 -9.19
CA GLY A 24 13.94 -16.59 -8.32
C GLY A 24 12.50 -17.06 -8.04
N ARG A 25 12.21 -18.37 -8.22
CA ARG A 25 10.88 -18.94 -8.02
C ARG A 25 10.80 -19.74 -6.73
N TRP A 26 9.76 -19.53 -5.95
CA TRP A 26 9.43 -20.40 -4.82
C TRP A 26 8.66 -21.62 -5.30
N VAL A 27 9.24 -22.83 -5.09
CA VAL A 27 8.60 -24.10 -5.44
C VAL A 27 8.41 -24.96 -4.18
N PRO A 28 7.32 -25.74 -4.07
CA PRO A 28 7.14 -26.66 -2.95
C PRO A 28 8.36 -27.60 -2.80
N LEU A 29 8.78 -27.83 -1.58
CA LEU A 29 9.96 -28.67 -1.29
C LEU A 29 9.82 -30.08 -1.89
N ALA A 30 8.58 -30.59 -1.99
CA ALA A 30 8.25 -31.88 -2.61
C ALA A 30 8.45 -31.91 -4.14
N GLN A 31 8.53 -30.75 -4.80
CA GLN A 31 8.73 -30.59 -6.25
C GLN A 31 10.12 -30.07 -6.61
N ALA A 32 10.98 -29.79 -5.60
CA ALA A 32 12.31 -29.29 -5.84
C ALA A 32 13.20 -30.38 -6.45
N PRO A 33 14.08 -30.05 -7.42
CA PRO A 33 15.04 -30.99 -7.93
C PRO A 33 15.95 -31.53 -6.80
N GLY A 34 15.81 -32.82 -6.46
CA GLY A 34 16.55 -33.44 -5.36
C GLY A 34 15.79 -33.59 -4.03
N GLY A 35 14.50 -33.27 -3.97
CA GLY A 35 13.64 -33.51 -2.80
C GLY A 35 13.41 -35.03 -2.56
N PRO A 36 13.16 -35.45 -1.28
CA PRO A 36 12.90 -36.86 -0.97
C PRO A 36 11.63 -37.32 -1.69
N GLY A 37 11.74 -38.44 -2.42
CA GLY A 37 10.70 -38.97 -3.27
C GLY A 37 9.38 -39.22 -2.53
N VAL A 38 8.28 -38.89 -3.20
CA VAL A 38 6.92 -39.18 -2.79
C VAL A 38 6.70 -40.68 -2.64
N PRO A 39 6.21 -41.22 -1.51
CA PRO A 39 5.81 -42.62 -1.43
C PRO A 39 4.59 -42.87 -2.31
N THR A 40 4.69 -43.91 -3.14
CA THR A 40 3.64 -44.42 -4.03
C THR A 40 2.38 -44.80 -3.22
N PRO A 41 1.16 -44.49 -3.68
CA PRO A 41 -0.08 -44.91 -3.00
C PRO A 41 -0.32 -46.41 -3.29
N GLY A 42 -0.12 -47.24 -2.30
CA GLY A 42 -0.50 -48.64 -2.31
C GLY A 42 -1.23 -48.99 -1.03
N GLY A 43 -2.50 -49.38 -1.15
CA GLY A 43 -3.21 -50.02 -0.06
C GLY A 43 -4.59 -49.41 0.28
N LEU A 44 -5.64 -50.11 -0.15
CA LEU A 44 -7.00 -49.92 0.28
C LEU A 44 -7.10 -50.11 1.81
N GLY A 45 -7.42 -49.07 2.56
CA GLY A 45 -7.62 -49.09 4.01
C GLY A 45 -8.95 -48.43 4.40
N ALA A 46 -9.71 -49.15 5.17
CA ALA A 46 -11.00 -48.92 5.82
C ALA A 46 -11.59 -47.49 5.96
N PRO A 47 -12.94 -47.35 6.02
CA PRO A 47 -13.61 -46.06 6.04
C PRO A 47 -13.36 -45.31 7.36
N PHE A 48 -12.97 -44.03 7.23
CA PHE A 48 -12.80 -43.14 8.36
C PHE A 48 -14.14 -42.87 9.09
N ALA A 49 -14.15 -43.06 10.39
CA ALA A 49 -15.24 -42.65 11.26
C ALA A 49 -15.38 -41.11 11.22
N PRO A 50 -16.61 -40.56 11.25
CA PRO A 50 -16.80 -39.12 11.22
C PRO A 50 -16.24 -38.46 12.50
N THR A 51 -15.36 -37.49 12.32
CA THR A 51 -14.85 -36.63 13.40
C THR A 51 -16.01 -35.81 13.98
N PRO A 52 -16.17 -35.68 15.30
CA PRO A 52 -17.24 -34.89 15.87
C PRO A 52 -17.15 -33.44 15.45
N ALA A 53 -18.24 -32.88 14.92
CA ALA A 53 -18.37 -31.50 14.49
C ALA A 53 -17.99 -30.52 15.63
N GLY A 54 -16.91 -29.78 15.44
CA GLY A 54 -16.52 -28.71 16.36
C GLY A 54 -17.62 -27.67 16.46
N LYS A 55 -17.92 -27.22 17.68
CA LYS A 55 -18.95 -26.19 17.94
C LYS A 55 -18.65 -24.94 17.09
N ALA A 56 -19.62 -24.53 16.26
CA ALA A 56 -19.53 -23.32 15.43
C ALA A 56 -19.20 -22.10 16.30
N LYS A 57 -18.12 -21.41 15.96
CA LYS A 57 -17.72 -20.18 16.66
C LYS A 57 -18.77 -19.10 16.36
N LYS A 58 -19.25 -18.42 17.40
CA LYS A 58 -20.23 -17.33 17.26
C LYS A 58 -19.62 -16.22 16.39
N PRO A 59 -20.39 -15.65 15.43
CA PRO A 59 -19.89 -14.60 14.56
C PRO A 59 -19.41 -13.38 15.38
N PHE A 60 -18.31 -12.76 14.95
CA PHE A 60 -17.59 -11.74 15.70
C PHE A 60 -18.42 -10.49 16.04
N TRP A 61 -19.40 -10.13 15.20
CA TRP A 61 -20.32 -8.99 15.40
C TRP A 61 -21.23 -9.14 16.64
N LYS A 62 -21.35 -10.34 17.22
CA LYS A 62 -22.09 -10.57 18.47
C LYS A 62 -21.23 -10.42 19.72
N ARG A 63 -19.99 -9.96 19.59
CA ARG A 63 -19.14 -9.69 20.74
C ARG A 63 -19.42 -8.27 21.25
N TRP A 64 -19.66 -8.14 22.52
CA TRP A 64 -20.00 -6.89 23.19
C TRP A 64 -19.05 -5.71 22.87
N TRP A 65 -17.75 -5.96 22.77
CA TRP A 65 -16.78 -4.93 22.49
C TRP A 65 -17.01 -4.24 21.11
N PHE A 66 -17.60 -4.94 20.13
CA PHE A 66 -17.96 -4.38 18.83
C PHE A 66 -19.10 -3.35 18.95
N ILE A 67 -20.06 -3.61 19.87
CA ILE A 67 -21.15 -2.68 20.15
C ILE A 67 -20.62 -1.43 20.88
N ALA A 68 -19.64 -1.59 21.77
CA ALA A 68 -18.98 -0.49 22.47
C ALA A 68 -18.16 0.41 21.52
N LEU A 69 -17.47 -0.18 20.52
CA LEU A 69 -16.73 0.56 19.52
C LEU A 69 -17.67 1.37 18.61
N ALA A 70 -18.78 0.78 18.17
CA ALA A 70 -19.79 1.47 17.36
C ALA A 70 -20.42 2.66 18.11
N ALA A 71 -20.68 2.51 19.40
CA ALA A 71 -21.21 3.59 20.25
C ALA A 71 -20.19 4.75 20.41
N LEU A 72 -18.89 4.42 20.53
CA LEU A 72 -17.83 5.43 20.62
C LEU A 72 -17.72 6.27 19.35
N VAL A 73 -17.80 5.64 18.17
CA VAL A 73 -17.78 6.32 16.87
C VAL A 73 -18.97 7.29 16.72
N VAL A 74 -20.17 6.88 17.15
CA VAL A 74 -21.37 7.75 17.12
C VAL A 74 -21.21 8.95 18.05
N ILE A 75 -20.59 8.79 19.22
CA ILE A 75 -20.34 9.90 20.16
C ILE A 75 -19.35 10.89 19.56
N ILE A 76 -18.29 10.44 18.88
CA ILE A 76 -17.29 11.34 18.23
C ILE A 76 -17.94 12.13 17.10
N ILE A 77 -18.85 11.54 16.32
CA ILE A 77 -19.57 12.22 15.25
C ILE A 77 -20.51 13.30 15.82
N LEU A 78 -21.20 13.04 16.95
CA LEU A 78 -22.13 13.99 17.56
C LEU A 78 -21.43 15.17 18.26
N THR A 79 -20.20 15.02 18.72
CA THR A 79 -19.44 16.10 19.36
C THR A 79 -18.78 17.05 18.36
N ASN A 80 -18.61 16.65 17.09
CA ASN A 80 -18.03 17.50 16.03
C ASN A 80 -19.06 18.33 15.24
N LEU A 81 -20.37 18.21 15.51
CA LEU A 81 -21.41 18.96 14.80
C LEU A 81 -21.89 20.23 15.52
N GLY A 82 -21.22 20.69 16.54
CA GLY A 82 -21.66 21.88 17.29
C GLY A 82 -20.56 22.94 17.42
N GLY A 83 -20.54 23.90 16.52
CA GLY A 83 -19.67 25.07 16.69
C GLY A 83 -19.70 26.03 15.51
N ASN A 84 -20.85 26.74 15.34
CA ASN A 84 -20.90 27.97 14.55
C ASN A 84 -20.33 29.14 15.36
N GLY A 85 -19.52 29.95 14.72
CA GLY A 85 -19.03 31.20 15.25
C GLY A 85 -18.53 32.12 14.13
N ASP A 86 -19.51 32.88 13.59
CA ASP A 86 -19.27 33.98 12.64
C ASP A 86 -18.30 35.03 13.19
N LYS A 87 -17.40 35.51 12.33
CA LYS A 87 -17.04 36.94 12.29
C LYS A 87 -16.43 37.31 10.94
N GLU A 88 -17.14 38.20 10.26
CA GLU A 88 -16.84 38.91 9.03
C GLU A 88 -15.95 40.16 9.25
N PRO A 89 -15.59 40.88 8.16
CA PRO A 89 -14.20 41.29 7.86
C PRO A 89 -13.97 42.81 8.03
N ALA A 90 -12.75 43.22 7.89
CA ALA A 90 -12.41 44.62 7.61
C ALA A 90 -11.43 44.71 6.45
N ALA A 91 -11.93 45.29 5.38
CA ALA A 91 -11.19 45.74 4.22
C ALA A 91 -10.37 47.00 4.52
N GLN A 92 -9.21 47.15 3.94
CA GLN A 92 -8.66 48.47 3.57
C GLN A 92 -7.76 48.32 2.33
N ASP A 93 -8.06 49.17 1.38
CA ASP A 93 -7.58 49.38 0.04
C ASP A 93 -6.50 50.50 0.02
N PRO A 94 -5.97 50.89 -1.15
CA PRO A 94 -4.56 50.75 -1.49
C PRO A 94 -3.81 52.05 -1.81
N ALA A 95 -2.57 51.85 -2.33
CA ALA A 95 -1.75 52.68 -3.24
C ALA A 95 -0.90 53.83 -2.66
N PRO A 96 0.00 54.47 -3.41
CA PRO A 96 0.49 54.14 -4.76
C PRO A 96 2.03 54.13 -4.93
N ALA A 97 2.42 53.84 -6.15
CA ALA A 97 3.74 53.80 -6.73
C ALA A 97 4.59 55.07 -6.62
N ALA A 98 5.90 54.91 -6.56
CA ALA A 98 6.87 55.90 -7.03
C ALA A 98 8.00 55.21 -7.77
N THR A 99 8.13 55.61 -9.01
CA THR A 99 9.22 55.35 -9.97
C THR A 99 10.43 56.18 -9.58
N GLU A 100 11.60 55.57 -9.50
CA GLU A 100 12.86 56.36 -9.63
C GLU A 100 13.94 55.60 -10.39
N THR A 101 14.56 56.36 -11.27
CA THR A 101 15.41 56.04 -12.37
C THR A 101 16.85 55.69 -11.94
N ALA A 102 17.50 54.82 -12.69
CA ALA A 102 18.87 54.35 -12.55
C ALA A 102 19.94 55.46 -12.64
N PRO A 103 21.16 55.18 -12.18
CA PRO A 103 22.27 55.34 -13.08
C PRO A 103 23.15 54.07 -13.19
N GLU A 104 23.60 53.90 -14.41
CA GLU A 104 24.58 52.98 -14.94
C GLU A 104 25.93 53.13 -14.23
N THR A 105 26.51 52.03 -13.72
CA THR A 105 27.93 52.01 -13.32
C THR A 105 28.57 50.69 -13.73
N GLN A 106 29.72 50.85 -14.37
CA GLN A 106 30.58 49.87 -15.04
C GLN A 106 30.85 48.60 -14.22
N ALA A 107 30.90 47.47 -14.95
CA ALA A 107 31.27 46.14 -14.49
C ALA A 107 32.76 46.04 -14.11
N PRO A 108 33.12 45.41 -13.02
CA PRO A 108 34.45 44.85 -12.73
C PRO A 108 34.64 43.51 -13.44
N PRO A 109 35.88 43.01 -13.57
CA PRO A 109 36.24 41.82 -14.34
C PRO A 109 35.59 40.55 -13.73
N GLN A 110 35.14 39.70 -14.62
CA GLN A 110 34.53 38.42 -14.33
C GLN A 110 35.59 37.45 -13.80
N GLU A 111 35.61 37.22 -12.51
CA GLU A 111 36.25 36.02 -11.93
C GLU A 111 35.47 34.80 -12.37
N GLU A 112 36.19 33.78 -12.87
CA GLU A 112 35.68 32.49 -13.25
C GLU A 112 35.01 31.83 -12.04
N PRO A 113 33.71 31.37 -12.09
CA PRO A 113 33.05 30.79 -10.94
C PRO A 113 33.77 29.50 -10.57
N ALA A 114 34.28 29.44 -9.34
CA ALA A 114 34.70 28.19 -8.74
C ALA A 114 33.51 27.21 -8.80
N ALA A 115 33.76 26.00 -9.30
CA ALA A 115 32.76 24.94 -9.35
C ALA A 115 32.15 24.74 -7.94
N GLU A 116 30.84 25.00 -7.83
CA GLU A 116 30.10 24.65 -6.62
C GLU A 116 30.30 23.15 -6.31
N PRO A 117 30.56 22.79 -5.06
CA PRO A 117 30.58 21.37 -4.65
C PRO A 117 29.25 20.75 -5.09
N ALA A 118 29.30 19.62 -5.80
CA ALA A 118 28.12 18.84 -6.14
C ALA A 118 27.38 18.53 -4.83
N GLU A 119 26.16 19.04 -4.67
CA GLU A 119 25.29 18.70 -3.54
C GLU A 119 25.15 17.18 -3.51
N GLU A 120 25.44 16.58 -2.36
CA GLU A 120 25.13 15.17 -2.12
C GLU A 120 23.63 14.97 -2.38
N PRO A 121 23.24 13.89 -3.10
CA PRO A 121 21.82 13.63 -3.37
C PRO A 121 21.03 13.64 -2.06
N ALA A 122 20.01 14.47 -1.95
CA ALA A 122 19.16 14.54 -0.78
C ALA A 122 18.65 13.14 -0.42
N ALA A 123 18.74 12.76 0.85
CA ALA A 123 18.31 11.46 1.33
C ALA A 123 16.82 11.24 0.98
N ASN A 124 16.50 10.08 0.41
CA ASN A 124 15.11 9.77 0.04
C ASN A 124 14.30 9.45 1.31
N PRO A 125 13.30 10.28 1.69
CA PRO A 125 12.55 10.12 2.94
C PRO A 125 11.81 8.78 3.03
N PHE A 126 11.42 8.19 1.90
CA PHE A 126 10.75 6.89 1.87
C PHE A 126 11.73 5.73 2.13
N VAL A 127 13.00 5.88 1.75
CA VAL A 127 14.04 4.91 2.11
C VAL A 127 14.36 5.00 3.61
N GLU A 128 14.41 6.21 4.18
CA GLU A 128 14.63 6.40 5.61
C GLU A 128 13.47 5.82 6.44
N GLN A 129 12.24 6.03 6.00
CA GLN A 129 11.05 5.60 6.73
C GLN A 129 10.75 4.10 6.61
N TYR A 130 10.88 3.53 5.41
CA TYR A 130 10.44 2.16 5.10
C TYR A 130 11.59 1.20 4.77
N GLY A 131 12.82 1.70 4.67
CA GLY A 131 13.97 0.90 4.25
C GLY A 131 13.98 0.61 2.76
N THR A 132 14.94 -0.25 2.37
CA THR A 132 15.11 -0.70 0.99
C THR A 132 15.49 -2.18 0.95
N PHE A 133 15.23 -2.85 -0.16
CA PHE A 133 15.61 -4.24 -0.44
C PHE A 133 15.58 -4.48 -1.95
N GLU A 134 16.22 -5.56 -2.41
CA GLU A 134 16.16 -5.94 -3.82
C GLU A 134 14.76 -6.47 -4.18
N PRO A 135 14.15 -6.00 -5.26
CA PRO A 135 12.84 -6.48 -5.70
C PRO A 135 12.81 -7.99 -5.95
N VAL A 136 11.71 -8.62 -5.56
CA VAL A 136 11.48 -10.06 -5.71
C VAL A 136 10.31 -10.29 -6.66
N SER A 137 10.52 -11.08 -7.72
CA SER A 137 9.47 -11.48 -8.66
C SER A 137 9.12 -12.96 -8.48
N LEU A 138 7.83 -13.26 -8.41
CA LEU A 138 7.25 -14.56 -8.16
C LEU A 138 6.14 -14.85 -9.15
N SER A 139 5.93 -16.13 -9.48
CA SER A 139 4.79 -16.56 -10.29
C SER A 139 4.33 -17.94 -9.85
N GLY A 140 3.05 -18.21 -10.03
CA GLY A 140 2.47 -19.50 -9.65
C GLY A 140 1.04 -19.68 -10.12
N THR A 141 0.40 -20.72 -9.59
CA THR A 141 -1.03 -21.02 -9.75
C THR A 141 -1.58 -21.49 -8.41
N GLY A 142 -2.84 -21.16 -8.11
CA GLY A 142 -3.48 -21.55 -6.85
C GLY A 142 -2.98 -20.77 -5.63
N ASP A 143 -3.35 -21.27 -4.45
CA ASP A 143 -3.11 -20.60 -3.16
C ASP A 143 -1.63 -20.75 -2.73
N MET A 144 -1.10 -19.70 -2.07
CA MET A 144 0.27 -19.72 -1.57
C MET A 144 0.42 -18.77 -0.35
N VAL A 145 1.34 -19.12 0.55
CA VAL A 145 1.86 -18.23 1.58
C VAL A 145 3.27 -17.82 1.19
N ILE A 146 3.53 -16.53 1.08
CA ILE A 146 4.74 -15.93 0.54
C ILE A 146 5.40 -15.09 1.63
N PRO A 147 6.61 -15.40 2.08
CA PRO A 147 7.33 -14.54 3.00
C PRO A 147 7.74 -13.23 2.31
N VAL A 148 7.58 -12.10 3.02
CA VAL A 148 8.01 -10.80 2.49
C VAL A 148 9.44 -10.47 2.90
N PRO A 149 10.21 -9.75 2.04
CA PRO A 149 11.62 -9.46 2.30
C PRO A 149 11.83 -8.36 3.36
N ALA A 150 10.82 -7.57 3.66
CA ALA A 150 10.85 -6.45 4.61
C ALA A 150 9.47 -6.26 5.26
N LEU A 151 9.40 -5.39 6.28
CA LEU A 151 8.14 -5.11 7.00
C LEU A 151 7.17 -4.23 6.21
N ALA A 152 7.64 -3.52 5.18
CA ALA A 152 6.81 -2.71 4.30
C ALA A 152 7.29 -2.82 2.85
N GLY A 153 6.35 -2.77 1.91
CA GLY A 153 6.66 -2.81 0.48
C GLY A 153 5.43 -2.64 -0.39
N ILE A 154 5.67 -2.38 -1.68
CA ILE A 154 4.64 -2.44 -2.72
C ILE A 154 4.57 -3.85 -3.30
N VAL A 155 3.37 -4.22 -3.74
CA VAL A 155 3.08 -5.49 -4.40
C VAL A 155 2.37 -5.21 -5.72
N GLY A 156 3.10 -5.31 -6.82
CA GLY A 156 2.51 -5.41 -8.15
C GLY A 156 2.00 -6.83 -8.38
N ALA A 157 0.72 -6.99 -8.72
CA ALA A 157 0.10 -8.30 -8.88
C ALA A 157 -0.69 -8.41 -10.18
N THR A 158 -0.66 -9.61 -10.79
CA THR A 158 -1.57 -10.00 -11.86
C THR A 158 -2.21 -11.35 -11.56
N HIS A 159 -3.44 -11.55 -12.04
CA HIS A 159 -4.16 -12.81 -11.96
C HIS A 159 -4.97 -13.04 -13.23
N SER A 160 -5.02 -14.28 -13.71
CA SER A 160 -5.73 -14.67 -14.94
C SER A 160 -6.81 -15.74 -14.73
N GLY A 161 -7.28 -15.92 -13.48
CA GLY A 161 -8.39 -16.80 -13.15
C GLY A 161 -9.76 -16.17 -13.39
N SER A 162 -10.81 -16.86 -13.00
CA SER A 162 -12.22 -16.46 -13.16
C SER A 162 -12.98 -16.32 -11.83
N ALA A 163 -12.40 -16.82 -10.74
CA ALA A 163 -12.99 -16.77 -9.40
C ALA A 163 -12.25 -15.79 -8.50
N ASN A 164 -12.21 -16.07 -7.20
CA ASN A 164 -11.64 -15.15 -6.22
C ASN A 164 -10.11 -15.06 -6.31
N PHE A 165 -9.61 -13.84 -6.36
CA PHE A 165 -8.20 -13.51 -6.17
C PHE A 165 -8.05 -12.58 -4.98
N SER A 166 -7.34 -13.02 -3.95
CA SER A 166 -7.10 -12.20 -2.77
C SER A 166 -5.66 -12.29 -2.27
N ILE A 167 -5.17 -11.18 -1.74
CA ILE A 167 -3.88 -11.09 -1.06
C ILE A 167 -4.12 -10.42 0.29
N SER A 168 -3.72 -11.09 1.38
CA SER A 168 -3.84 -10.57 2.75
C SER A 168 -2.55 -10.73 3.54
N GLY A 169 -2.33 -9.84 4.51
CA GLY A 169 -1.18 -9.87 5.39
C GLY A 169 -1.32 -10.89 6.53
N LEU A 170 -0.23 -11.60 6.82
CA LEU A 170 -0.10 -12.52 7.96
C LEU A 170 1.10 -12.13 8.83
N ASP A 171 0.96 -12.31 10.15
CA ASP A 171 2.03 -12.18 11.12
C ASP A 171 2.99 -13.41 11.13
N ALA A 172 3.98 -13.41 12.03
CA ALA A 172 4.94 -14.50 12.18
C ALA A 172 4.31 -15.84 12.62
N ASN A 173 3.08 -15.83 13.14
CA ASN A 173 2.32 -17.01 13.54
C ASN A 173 1.30 -17.42 12.48
N ASN A 174 1.36 -16.81 11.28
CA ASN A 174 0.38 -16.96 10.19
C ASN A 174 -1.05 -16.57 10.63
N GLN A 175 -1.17 -15.62 11.56
CA GLN A 175 -2.46 -15.01 11.89
C GLN A 175 -2.65 -13.75 11.03
N SER A 176 -3.91 -13.48 10.65
CA SER A 176 -4.21 -12.27 9.87
C SER A 176 -3.83 -11.01 10.63
N THR A 177 -3.07 -10.14 9.99
CA THR A 177 -2.75 -8.78 10.48
C THR A 177 -3.90 -7.79 10.29
N GLY A 178 -4.95 -8.19 9.56
CA GLY A 178 -6.06 -7.32 9.17
C GLY A 178 -5.81 -6.55 7.87
N GLU A 179 -4.62 -6.63 7.28
CA GLU A 179 -4.35 -6.06 5.96
C GLU A 179 -4.97 -6.90 4.85
N LEU A 180 -5.92 -6.34 4.13
CA LEU A 180 -6.45 -6.87 2.88
C LEU A 180 -5.88 -6.03 1.74
N LEU A 181 -4.92 -6.61 1.01
CA LEU A 181 -4.19 -5.91 -0.04
C LEU A 181 -4.96 -5.93 -1.36
N VAL A 182 -5.48 -7.10 -1.73
CA VAL A 182 -6.28 -7.32 -2.94
C VAL A 182 -7.49 -8.18 -2.58
N ASN A 183 -8.64 -7.85 -3.15
CA ASN A 183 -9.84 -8.68 -3.13
C ASN A 183 -10.64 -8.45 -4.41
N ALA A 184 -10.42 -9.32 -5.39
CA ALA A 184 -11.01 -9.22 -6.73
C ALA A 184 -11.65 -10.54 -7.16
N ILE A 185 -12.55 -10.47 -8.12
CA ILE A 185 -13.12 -11.66 -8.78
C ILE A 185 -12.73 -11.60 -10.26
N GLY A 186 -12.14 -12.70 -10.75
CA GLY A 186 -11.67 -12.82 -12.12
C GLY A 186 -10.26 -12.29 -12.33
N ALA A 187 -9.98 -11.80 -13.54
CA ALA A 187 -8.68 -11.25 -13.88
C ALA A 187 -8.38 -9.99 -13.07
N TYR A 188 -7.12 -9.85 -12.63
CA TYR A 188 -6.66 -8.70 -11.87
C TYR A 188 -5.32 -8.20 -12.40
N SER A 189 -5.11 -6.88 -12.34
CA SER A 189 -3.81 -6.24 -12.56
C SER A 189 -3.79 -4.92 -11.78
N GLY A 190 -2.87 -4.79 -10.84
CA GLY A 190 -2.77 -3.58 -10.00
C GLY A 190 -1.55 -3.60 -9.10
N THR A 191 -1.35 -2.47 -8.40
CA THR A 191 -0.29 -2.32 -7.40
C THR A 191 -0.92 -1.92 -6.07
N THR A 192 -0.54 -2.63 -5.02
CA THR A 192 -0.96 -2.36 -3.64
C THR A 192 0.27 -2.29 -2.73
N ALA A 193 0.08 -2.08 -1.42
CA ALA A 193 1.16 -2.03 -0.46
C ALA A 193 0.77 -2.70 0.86
N PHE A 194 1.77 -3.23 1.57
CA PHE A 194 1.67 -3.77 2.93
C PHE A 194 2.60 -3.02 3.87
N GLY A 195 2.32 -3.11 5.18
CA GLY A 195 3.19 -2.57 6.23
C GLY A 195 3.28 -1.04 6.27
N LEU A 196 2.32 -0.32 5.67
CA LEU A 196 2.28 1.14 5.70
C LEU A 196 1.79 1.69 7.06
N SER A 197 1.11 0.87 7.84
CA SER A 197 0.62 1.22 9.17
C SER A 197 1.56 0.69 10.25
N ALA A 198 1.90 1.53 11.23
CA ALA A 198 2.70 1.13 12.39
C ALA A 198 2.04 0.04 13.28
N PHE A 199 0.80 -0.33 12.98
CA PHE A 199 0.01 -1.30 13.75
C PHE A 199 -0.06 -2.68 13.09
N THR A 200 0.66 -2.90 11.98
CA THR A 200 0.66 -4.17 11.25
C THR A 200 2.07 -4.76 11.20
N ASP A 201 2.19 -6.03 11.57
CA ASP A 201 3.45 -6.79 11.53
C ASP A 201 3.35 -7.87 10.46
N THR A 202 3.10 -7.45 9.21
CA THR A 202 3.00 -8.37 8.07
C THR A 202 4.38 -8.90 7.71
N VAL A 203 4.56 -10.21 7.86
CA VAL A 203 5.80 -10.93 7.51
C VAL A 203 5.58 -12.00 6.44
N ASN A 204 4.32 -12.35 6.18
CA ASN A 204 3.91 -13.23 5.10
C ASN A 204 2.70 -12.62 4.37
N LEU A 205 2.56 -12.93 3.09
CA LEU A 205 1.34 -12.68 2.31
C LEU A 205 0.63 -14.01 2.07
N GLN A 206 -0.65 -14.09 2.43
CA GLN A 206 -1.53 -15.16 1.99
C GLN A 206 -2.16 -14.77 0.68
N LEU A 207 -1.88 -15.53 -0.36
CA LEU A 207 -2.47 -15.39 -1.69
C LEU A 207 -3.46 -16.53 -1.90
N SER A 208 -4.67 -16.21 -2.37
CA SER A 208 -5.68 -17.19 -2.81
C SER A 208 -6.05 -16.90 -4.26
N ALA A 209 -5.97 -17.91 -5.13
CA ALA A 209 -6.16 -17.75 -6.56
C ALA A 209 -6.66 -19.06 -7.21
N ASP A 210 -7.59 -18.96 -8.16
CA ASP A 210 -8.06 -20.08 -8.99
C ASP A 210 -7.28 -20.23 -10.30
N GLY A 211 -6.40 -19.27 -10.63
CA GLY A 211 -5.65 -19.21 -11.89
C GLY A 211 -4.18 -18.91 -11.71
N ALA A 212 -3.51 -18.62 -12.82
CA ALA A 212 -2.12 -18.20 -12.82
C ALA A 212 -1.99 -16.76 -12.32
N TRP A 213 -0.93 -16.51 -11.55
CA TRP A 213 -0.64 -15.19 -11.00
C TRP A 213 0.85 -14.85 -11.09
N THR A 214 1.14 -13.56 -11.08
CA THR A 214 2.49 -13.02 -10.88
C THR A 214 2.48 -12.00 -9.75
N LEU A 215 3.56 -11.92 -8.97
CA LEU A 215 3.80 -10.89 -7.99
C LEU A 215 5.19 -10.29 -8.20
N THR A 216 5.29 -8.96 -8.00
CA THR A 216 6.56 -8.27 -7.83
C THR A 216 6.49 -7.52 -6.51
N ILE A 217 7.35 -7.87 -5.55
CA ILE A 217 7.45 -7.21 -4.25
C ILE A 217 8.67 -6.29 -4.32
N ALA A 218 8.48 -4.99 -4.09
CA ALA A 218 9.54 -3.99 -4.17
C ALA A 218 9.47 -3.00 -2.98
N PRO A 219 10.56 -2.27 -2.68
CA PRO A 219 10.56 -1.24 -1.65
C PRO A 219 9.48 -0.17 -1.91
N ILE A 220 8.96 0.46 -0.86
CA ILE A 220 8.02 1.59 -0.98
C ILE A 220 8.61 2.70 -1.86
N ALA A 221 9.89 2.99 -1.71
CA ALA A 221 10.59 4.01 -2.51
C ALA A 221 10.64 3.72 -4.03
N ALA A 222 10.28 2.52 -4.47
CA ALA A 222 10.17 2.17 -5.89
C ALA A 222 8.80 2.52 -6.50
N ALA A 223 7.83 2.96 -5.67
CA ALA A 223 6.56 3.45 -6.20
C ALA A 223 6.77 4.73 -7.04
N PRO A 224 5.97 4.93 -8.12
CA PRO A 224 6.09 6.15 -8.92
C PRO A 224 5.62 7.39 -8.13
N PRO A 225 6.17 8.58 -8.44
CA PRO A 225 5.65 9.82 -7.88
C PRO A 225 4.20 10.07 -8.36
N LEU A 226 3.36 10.62 -7.47
CA LEU A 226 2.03 11.11 -7.84
C LEU A 226 2.16 12.45 -8.54
N ALA A 227 2.26 12.42 -9.88
CA ALA A 227 2.25 13.63 -10.69
C ALA A 227 0.81 14.16 -10.81
N LEU A 228 0.54 15.33 -10.25
CA LEU A 228 -0.78 15.95 -10.31
C LEU A 228 -0.88 17.01 -11.42
N PRO A 229 -2.02 17.12 -12.16
CA PRO A 229 -3.20 16.27 -12.06
C PRO A 229 -2.94 14.84 -12.54
N ALA A 230 -3.59 13.85 -11.89
CA ALA A 230 -3.42 12.44 -12.14
C ALA A 230 -4.70 11.80 -12.71
N ALA A 231 -4.54 10.82 -13.61
CA ALA A 231 -5.62 9.99 -14.12
C ALA A 231 -5.10 8.57 -14.39
N TYR A 232 -5.71 7.58 -13.75
CA TYR A 232 -5.32 6.17 -13.82
C TYR A 232 -6.53 5.25 -13.83
N THR A 233 -6.29 3.95 -13.87
CA THR A 233 -7.33 2.92 -13.78
C THR A 233 -6.85 1.80 -12.86
N GLY A 234 -7.74 1.32 -11.98
CA GLY A 234 -7.45 0.24 -11.05
C GLY A 234 -6.62 0.67 -9.83
N ASP A 235 -6.11 -0.33 -9.12
CA ASP A 235 -5.33 -0.14 -7.90
C ASP A 235 -3.95 0.47 -8.19
N GLY A 236 -3.51 1.39 -7.32
CA GLY A 236 -2.19 2.02 -7.45
C GLY A 236 -1.61 2.49 -6.13
N VAL A 237 -0.27 2.59 -6.09
CA VAL A 237 0.50 3.16 -4.98
C VAL A 237 1.45 4.21 -5.54
N PHE A 238 1.47 5.39 -4.92
CA PHE A 238 2.22 6.54 -5.40
C PHE A 238 2.92 7.24 -4.23
N LEU A 239 4.05 7.88 -4.53
CA LEU A 239 4.75 8.76 -3.60
C LEU A 239 4.29 10.20 -3.82
N TYR A 240 3.92 10.89 -2.77
CA TYR A 240 3.56 12.31 -2.82
C TYR A 240 4.49 13.12 -1.91
N ASP A 241 5.10 14.15 -2.48
CA ASP A 241 6.00 15.08 -1.79
C ASP A 241 5.60 16.54 -2.08
N GLY A 242 4.31 16.78 -2.29
CA GLY A 242 3.77 18.12 -2.56
C GLY A 242 3.25 18.84 -1.32
N ALA A 243 2.79 20.06 -1.52
CA ALA A 243 2.16 20.85 -0.48
C ALA A 243 0.75 20.34 -0.15
N ALA A 244 0.27 20.65 1.07
CA ALA A 244 -1.13 20.41 1.42
C ALA A 244 -2.05 21.20 0.48
N SER A 245 -3.09 20.54 -0.01
CA SER A 245 -4.07 21.16 -0.92
C SER A 245 -5.42 20.43 -0.87
N MET A 246 -6.44 21.03 -1.47
CA MET A 246 -7.70 20.32 -1.71
C MET A 246 -7.59 19.54 -3.01
N TRP A 247 -8.02 18.27 -2.99
CA TRP A 247 -8.02 17.40 -4.17
C TRP A 247 -9.44 17.10 -4.62
N ALA A 248 -9.80 17.55 -5.82
CA ALA A 248 -10.99 17.07 -6.50
C ALA A 248 -10.70 15.68 -7.07
N MET A 249 -11.48 14.69 -6.66
CA MET A 249 -11.35 13.30 -7.07
C MET A 249 -12.59 12.79 -7.78
N THR A 250 -12.39 11.95 -8.78
CA THR A 250 -13.48 11.24 -9.48
C THR A 250 -13.17 9.76 -9.58
N HIS A 251 -14.22 8.93 -9.63
CA HIS A 251 -14.14 7.49 -9.94
C HIS A 251 -15.31 7.07 -10.81
N ALA A 252 -15.05 6.24 -11.82
CA ALA A 252 -16.04 5.78 -12.79
C ALA A 252 -16.27 4.25 -12.76
N GLY A 253 -15.81 3.57 -11.72
CA GLY A 253 -16.03 2.15 -11.50
C GLY A 253 -17.40 1.85 -10.87
N SER A 254 -17.65 0.58 -10.62
CA SER A 254 -18.90 0.06 -10.06
C SER A 254 -18.74 -0.53 -8.65
N SER A 255 -17.51 -0.74 -8.21
CA SER A 255 -17.17 -1.36 -6.93
C SER A 255 -16.43 -0.37 -6.04
N ASN A 256 -15.46 -0.85 -5.28
CA ASN A 256 -14.79 -0.09 -4.24
C ASN A 256 -13.92 1.04 -4.82
N PHE A 257 -14.01 2.23 -4.24
CA PHE A 257 -13.09 3.33 -4.44
C PHE A 257 -12.61 3.82 -3.07
N ALA A 258 -11.38 3.46 -2.72
CA ALA A 258 -10.76 3.91 -1.47
C ALA A 258 -9.43 4.59 -1.76
N VAL A 259 -9.24 5.77 -1.16
CA VAL A 259 -7.97 6.52 -1.21
C VAL A 259 -7.48 6.72 0.20
N VAL A 260 -6.29 6.23 0.49
CA VAL A 260 -5.66 6.34 1.81
C VAL A 260 -4.29 7.01 1.68
N GLU A 261 -4.06 8.02 2.49
CA GLU A 261 -2.79 8.73 2.61
C GLU A 261 -2.05 8.26 3.88
N TYR A 262 -0.79 7.87 3.71
CA TYR A 262 0.12 7.42 4.77
C TYR A 262 1.30 8.38 4.85
N GLY A 263 1.23 9.38 5.70
CA GLY A 263 2.30 10.37 5.92
C GLY A 263 2.43 10.76 7.40
N GLY A 264 1.43 10.40 8.22
CA GLY A 264 1.40 10.67 9.65
C GLY A 264 1.44 9.39 10.50
N MET A 265 1.25 9.54 11.81
CA MET A 265 1.15 8.42 12.76
C MET A 265 -0.01 7.47 12.42
N PHE A 266 -1.11 8.00 11.89
CA PHE A 266 -2.30 7.24 11.51
C PHE A 266 -2.59 7.41 10.03
N PRO A 267 -3.08 6.34 9.36
CA PRO A 267 -3.57 6.45 8.00
C PRO A 267 -4.73 7.46 7.91
N ASN A 268 -4.69 8.32 6.91
CA ASN A 268 -5.78 9.25 6.58
C ASN A 268 -6.64 8.63 5.48
N LEU A 269 -7.83 8.14 5.84
CA LEU A 269 -8.80 7.61 4.87
C LEU A 269 -9.52 8.80 4.19
N MET A 270 -9.03 9.19 3.02
CA MET A 270 -9.53 10.35 2.28
C MET A 270 -10.87 10.07 1.60
N VAL A 271 -11.02 8.90 0.98
CA VAL A 271 -12.25 8.44 0.31
C VAL A 271 -12.47 6.97 0.62
N ASN A 272 -13.73 6.57 0.83
CA ASN A 272 -14.16 5.18 0.95
C ASN A 272 -15.61 5.05 0.48
N GLU A 273 -15.78 4.81 -0.83
CA GLU A 273 -17.08 4.81 -1.50
C GLU A 273 -17.24 3.57 -2.39
N ILE A 274 -18.45 3.29 -2.78
CA ILE A 274 -18.78 2.20 -3.72
C ILE A 274 -19.45 2.81 -4.95
N GLY A 275 -18.89 2.48 -6.13
CA GLY A 275 -19.40 2.95 -7.42
C GLY A 275 -18.81 4.29 -7.85
N VAL A 276 -19.57 5.04 -8.62
CA VAL A 276 -19.16 6.34 -9.15
C VAL A 276 -19.01 7.36 -8.03
N TYR A 277 -17.88 8.05 -8.03
CA TYR A 277 -17.57 9.09 -7.04
C TYR A 277 -17.18 10.40 -7.71
N SER A 278 -17.55 11.52 -7.06
CA SER A 278 -17.05 12.86 -7.37
C SER A 278 -17.10 13.70 -6.09
N GLY A 279 -15.95 14.16 -5.62
CA GLY A 279 -15.85 14.92 -4.38
C GLY A 279 -14.54 15.66 -4.27
N THR A 280 -14.43 16.52 -3.25
CA THR A 280 -13.22 17.28 -2.92
C THR A 280 -12.83 17.00 -1.48
N VAL A 281 -11.58 16.60 -1.24
CA VAL A 281 -11.06 16.21 0.08
C VAL A 281 -9.73 16.91 0.34
N PRO A 282 -9.37 17.17 1.61
CA PRO A 282 -8.06 17.71 1.96
C PRO A 282 -6.99 16.63 1.88
N ALA A 283 -5.86 16.95 1.24
CA ALA A 283 -4.60 16.20 1.28
C ALA A 283 -3.59 16.93 2.16
N GLN A 284 -2.80 16.18 2.91
CA GLN A 284 -1.74 16.73 3.74
C GLN A 284 -0.49 17.04 2.90
N ALA A 285 0.44 17.80 3.45
CA ALA A 285 1.76 17.95 2.83
C ALA A 285 2.54 16.64 2.93
N GLY A 286 3.26 16.28 1.88
CA GLY A 286 4.19 15.15 1.87
C GLY A 286 5.41 15.35 2.81
N PRO A 287 6.27 14.33 2.93
CA PRO A 287 6.21 13.08 2.18
C PRO A 287 5.12 12.12 2.67
N SER A 288 4.35 11.55 1.73
CA SER A 288 3.32 10.55 2.03
C SER A 288 3.18 9.50 0.93
N VAL A 289 2.68 8.32 1.29
CA VAL A 289 2.32 7.27 0.32
C VAL A 289 0.82 7.32 0.10
N ILE A 290 0.40 7.45 -1.14
CA ILE A 290 -1.00 7.44 -1.54
C ILE A 290 -1.35 6.07 -2.10
N LYS A 291 -2.22 5.35 -1.40
CA LYS A 291 -2.75 4.05 -1.85
C LYS A 291 -4.16 4.24 -2.37
N VAL A 292 -4.40 3.83 -3.61
CA VAL A 292 -5.71 3.85 -4.27
C VAL A 292 -6.15 2.42 -4.51
N SER A 293 -7.37 2.07 -4.08
CA SER A 293 -8.06 0.84 -4.47
C SER A 293 -9.28 1.22 -5.30
N ALA A 294 -9.32 0.74 -6.56
CA ALA A 294 -10.34 1.12 -7.52
C ALA A 294 -10.58 0.00 -8.55
N ASP A 295 -11.82 -0.23 -8.95
CA ASP A 295 -12.18 -1.15 -10.04
C ASP A 295 -12.33 -0.45 -11.39
N GLY A 296 -12.20 0.87 -11.46
CA GLY A 296 -12.40 1.69 -12.65
C GLY A 296 -11.39 2.82 -12.82
N ALA A 297 -11.67 3.67 -13.79
CA ALA A 297 -10.89 4.88 -14.01
C ALA A 297 -11.15 5.91 -12.89
N TRP A 298 -10.08 6.57 -12.45
CA TRP A 298 -10.15 7.63 -11.45
C TRP A 298 -9.21 8.79 -11.77
N SER A 299 -9.48 9.94 -11.18
CA SER A 299 -8.64 11.11 -11.33
C SER A 299 -8.48 11.88 -10.02
N ILE A 300 -7.36 12.62 -9.90
CA ILE A 300 -7.08 13.56 -8.83
C ILE A 300 -6.61 14.87 -9.46
N THR A 301 -7.26 15.99 -9.10
CA THR A 301 -6.91 17.33 -9.58
C THR A 301 -6.78 18.27 -8.38
N PRO A 302 -5.62 18.92 -8.15
CA PRO A 302 -5.47 19.96 -7.12
C PRO A 302 -6.40 21.14 -7.39
N GLN A 303 -6.90 21.73 -6.29
CA GLN A 303 -7.76 22.91 -6.32
C GLN A 303 -7.03 24.12 -5.72
#